data_8ce906ee6d7017ee78334447450ad35c
#
_entry.id   8ce906ee6d7017ee78334447450ad35c
#
_cell.length_a   1.000
_cell.length_b   1.000
_cell.length_c   1.000
_cell.angle_alpha   90.00
_cell.angle_beta   90.00
_cell.angle_gamma   90.00
#
_symmetry.space_group_name_H-M   'P 1'
#
loop_
_entity.id
_entity.type
_entity.pdbx_description
1 polymer ?
#
loop_
_entity_poly.entity_id
_entity_poly.type
_entity_poly.pdbx_seq_one_letter_code
_entity_poly.pdbx_strand_id
1 'polypeptide(L)'
;DSAEPYEATELVRAMIVLEQDSTLTVMQASGEALTSQAAVQYRQKLDRAQEQMASRISRQCLAGEPLDVVWNLTLSANAISANVAYGKLEEIRQVPGVKAVYLETRYEPMTQADTSNVVAQQMTGAASVQQDAGYTGAGSRIAVVDTGTDTDHQSFSSAAWEYSLKLQAEKKG
;
A
#
# COMPACT_ATOMS: atom_id res chain seq x y z
N ASP A 1 33.62 3.65 -3.73
CA ASP A 1 33.04 2.32 -3.99
C ASP A 1 32.06 2.01 -2.86
N SER A 2 30.79 2.34 -3.03
CA SER A 2 29.75 1.83 -2.16
C SER A 2 29.55 0.37 -2.53
N ALA A 3 29.85 -0.55 -1.63
CA ALA A 3 29.58 -1.97 -1.83
C ALA A 3 28.09 -2.15 -2.21
N GLU A 4 27.82 -2.95 -3.21
CA GLU A 4 26.47 -3.35 -3.58
C GLU A 4 25.81 -3.96 -2.34
N PRO A 5 24.55 -3.58 -2.03
CA PRO A 5 23.89 -4.02 -0.78
C PRO A 5 23.54 -5.52 -0.78
N TYR A 6 23.59 -6.19 -1.95
CA TYR A 6 23.25 -7.60 -2.14
C TYR A 6 24.20 -8.29 -3.10
N GLU A 7 24.37 -9.59 -2.95
CA GLU A 7 25.11 -10.41 -3.91
C GLU A 7 24.28 -10.55 -5.22
N ALA A 8 24.95 -10.65 -6.36
CA ALA A 8 24.29 -10.71 -7.67
C ALA A 8 23.28 -11.86 -7.81
N THR A 9 23.51 -12.96 -7.11
CA THR A 9 22.64 -14.16 -7.09
C THR A 9 21.60 -14.14 -5.99
N GLU A 10 21.67 -13.18 -5.08
CA GLU A 10 20.73 -13.06 -3.95
C GLU A 10 19.34 -12.69 -4.47
N LEU A 11 18.32 -13.43 -4.00
CA LEU A 11 16.94 -13.14 -4.33
C LEU A 11 16.45 -11.94 -3.54
N VAL A 12 16.02 -10.93 -4.27
CA VAL A 12 15.42 -9.71 -3.72
C VAL A 12 14.00 -9.54 -4.22
N ARG A 13 13.17 -8.86 -3.44
CA ARG A 13 11.86 -8.44 -3.92
C ARG A 13 11.98 -7.11 -4.64
N ALA A 14 11.52 -7.09 -5.90
CA ALA A 14 11.55 -5.91 -6.73
C ALA A 14 10.14 -5.52 -7.20
N MET A 15 9.87 -4.23 -7.24
CA MET A 15 8.68 -3.66 -7.86
C MET A 15 9.04 -3.17 -9.26
N ILE A 16 8.50 -3.84 -10.27
CA ILE A 16 8.71 -3.55 -11.69
C ILE A 16 7.52 -2.68 -12.15
N VAL A 17 7.75 -1.38 -12.25
CA VAL A 17 6.73 -0.41 -12.68
C VAL A 17 6.70 -0.37 -14.20
N LEU A 18 5.50 -0.42 -14.78
CA LEU A 18 5.29 -0.42 -16.23
C LEU A 18 4.93 0.98 -16.75
N GLU A 19 5.16 1.22 -18.04
CA GLU A 19 4.91 2.53 -18.67
C GLU A 19 3.43 2.88 -18.78
N GLN A 20 2.58 1.88 -18.92
CA GLN A 20 1.14 2.08 -19.07
C GLN A 20 0.55 2.58 -17.76
N ASP A 21 -0.33 3.59 -17.82
CA ASP A 21 -0.96 4.20 -16.65
C ASP A 21 -1.79 3.23 -15.81
N SER A 22 -1.87 3.51 -14.52
CA SER A 22 -2.73 2.77 -13.58
C SER A 22 -4.22 3.02 -13.83
N THR A 23 -5.07 2.15 -13.29
CA THR A 23 -6.52 2.33 -13.39
C THR A 23 -6.97 3.65 -12.76
N LEU A 24 -6.40 4.02 -11.61
CA LEU A 24 -6.72 5.28 -10.93
C LEU A 24 -6.41 6.48 -11.82
N THR A 25 -5.23 6.51 -12.43
CA THR A 25 -4.81 7.61 -13.33
C THR A 25 -5.77 7.77 -14.51
N VAL A 26 -6.11 6.67 -15.17
CA VAL A 26 -6.99 6.71 -16.36
C VAL A 26 -8.42 7.07 -15.98
N MET A 27 -8.96 6.53 -14.90
CA MET A 27 -10.33 6.84 -14.45
C MET A 27 -10.45 8.29 -13.98
N GLN A 28 -9.45 8.82 -13.28
CA GLN A 28 -9.41 10.23 -12.91
C GLN A 28 -9.38 11.16 -14.13
N ALA A 29 -8.59 10.82 -15.15
CA ALA A 29 -8.50 11.60 -16.37
C ALA A 29 -9.80 11.59 -17.19
N SER A 30 -10.56 10.49 -17.15
CA SER A 30 -11.83 10.34 -17.86
C SER A 30 -13.07 10.77 -17.05
N GLY A 31 -12.91 11.05 -15.75
CA GLY A 31 -14.04 11.35 -14.86
C GLY A 31 -14.89 10.12 -14.49
N GLU A 32 -14.41 8.92 -14.78
CA GLU A 32 -15.09 7.66 -14.52
C GLU A 32 -14.88 7.17 -13.09
N ALA A 33 -15.91 6.53 -12.52
CA ALA A 33 -15.79 5.94 -11.20
C ALA A 33 -14.92 4.66 -11.22
N LEU A 34 -14.13 4.44 -10.16
CA LEU A 34 -13.32 3.22 -10.00
C LEU A 34 -14.13 1.93 -9.91
N THR A 35 -15.43 2.04 -9.65
CA THR A 35 -16.40 0.94 -9.64
C THR A 35 -17.09 0.72 -10.97
N SER A 36 -16.83 1.59 -11.97
CA SER A 36 -17.44 1.49 -13.30
C SER A 36 -17.00 0.22 -14.04
N GLN A 37 -17.81 -0.20 -15.02
CA GLN A 37 -17.44 -1.30 -15.90
C GLN A 37 -16.19 -0.99 -16.73
N ALA A 38 -15.97 0.27 -17.09
CA ALA A 38 -14.77 0.74 -17.77
C ALA A 38 -13.51 0.49 -16.91
N ALA A 39 -13.59 0.79 -15.62
CA ALA A 39 -12.49 0.53 -14.68
C ALA A 39 -12.20 -0.98 -14.53
N VAL A 40 -13.22 -1.82 -14.49
CA VAL A 40 -13.06 -3.28 -14.45
C VAL A 40 -12.39 -3.79 -15.72
N GLN A 41 -12.84 -3.36 -16.89
CA GLN A 41 -12.25 -3.76 -18.17
C GLN A 41 -10.79 -3.28 -18.30
N TYR A 42 -10.51 -2.06 -17.84
CA TYR A 42 -9.15 -1.53 -17.87
C TYR A 42 -8.21 -2.32 -16.95
N ARG A 43 -8.62 -2.71 -15.75
CA ARG A 43 -7.84 -3.60 -14.88
C ARG A 43 -7.53 -4.93 -15.54
N GLN A 44 -8.53 -5.57 -16.15
CA GLN A 44 -8.32 -6.82 -16.90
C GLN A 44 -7.34 -6.67 -18.07
N LYS A 45 -7.34 -5.49 -18.72
CA LYS A 45 -6.35 -5.18 -19.75
C LYS A 45 -4.95 -5.08 -19.15
N LEU A 46 -4.79 -4.43 -18.00
CA LEU A 46 -3.52 -4.33 -17.31
C LEU A 46 -3.02 -5.70 -16.84
N ASP A 47 -3.88 -6.54 -16.28
CA ASP A 47 -3.53 -7.90 -15.84
C ASP A 47 -2.92 -8.71 -16.99
N ARG A 48 -3.58 -8.71 -18.17
CA ARG A 48 -3.06 -9.39 -19.35
C ARG A 48 -1.73 -8.80 -19.84
N ALA A 49 -1.58 -7.47 -19.79
CA ALA A 49 -0.33 -6.81 -20.16
C ALA A 49 0.81 -7.19 -19.20
N GLN A 50 0.52 -7.34 -17.91
CA GLN A 50 1.49 -7.78 -16.90
C GLN A 50 1.89 -9.25 -17.10
N GLU A 51 0.97 -10.13 -17.44
CA GLU A 51 1.28 -11.53 -17.80
C GLU A 51 2.23 -11.61 -19.01
N GLN A 52 1.95 -10.80 -20.04
CA GLN A 52 2.82 -10.71 -21.22
C GLN A 52 4.19 -10.13 -20.87
N MET A 53 4.25 -9.14 -19.99
CA MET A 53 5.50 -8.56 -19.50
C MET A 53 6.31 -9.56 -18.69
N ALA A 54 5.70 -10.29 -17.76
CA ALA A 54 6.35 -11.34 -16.99
C ALA A 54 6.96 -12.41 -17.94
N SER A 55 6.20 -12.83 -18.96
CA SER A 55 6.70 -13.75 -19.99
C SER A 55 7.85 -13.17 -20.83
N ARG A 56 7.85 -11.86 -21.09
CA ARG A 56 8.94 -11.17 -21.80
C ARG A 56 10.21 -11.13 -20.96
N ILE A 57 10.08 -10.74 -19.68
CA ILE A 57 11.19 -10.73 -18.72
C ILE A 57 11.80 -12.12 -18.56
N SER A 58 10.96 -13.15 -18.43
CA SER A 58 11.39 -14.55 -18.38
C SER A 58 12.31 -14.89 -19.54
N ARG A 59 11.88 -14.62 -20.77
CA ARG A 59 12.66 -14.95 -21.97
C ARG A 59 13.91 -14.11 -22.15
N GLN A 60 13.86 -12.82 -21.83
CA GLN A 60 14.96 -11.90 -22.12
C GLN A 60 16.02 -11.84 -21.02
N CYS A 61 15.59 -11.95 -19.75
CA CYS A 61 16.47 -11.73 -18.60
C CYS A 61 16.73 -12.99 -17.77
N LEU A 62 15.82 -13.98 -17.80
CA LEU A 62 15.86 -15.12 -16.90
C LEU A 62 16.11 -16.46 -17.64
N ALA A 63 16.65 -16.42 -18.86
CA ALA A 63 16.94 -17.61 -19.67
C ALA A 63 15.73 -18.55 -19.88
N GLY A 64 14.52 -18.01 -19.82
CA GLY A 64 13.26 -18.76 -19.96
C GLY A 64 12.65 -19.24 -18.66
N GLU A 65 13.34 -19.09 -17.53
CA GLU A 65 12.77 -19.40 -16.21
C GLU A 65 11.62 -18.45 -15.90
N PRO A 66 10.50 -18.93 -15.32
CA PRO A 66 9.38 -18.07 -14.97
C PRO A 66 9.77 -16.97 -14.00
N LEU A 67 9.24 -15.74 -14.20
CA LEU A 67 9.34 -14.69 -13.22
C LEU A 67 8.49 -15.09 -11.99
N ASP A 68 9.08 -15.10 -10.80
CA ASP A 68 8.38 -15.41 -9.54
C ASP A 68 7.55 -14.19 -9.10
N VAL A 69 6.36 -14.06 -9.69
CA VAL A 69 5.43 -12.96 -9.44
C VAL A 69 4.72 -13.17 -8.10
N VAL A 70 4.78 -12.16 -7.23
CA VAL A 70 4.14 -12.16 -5.92
C VAL A 70 2.83 -11.38 -5.93
N TRP A 71 2.84 -10.19 -6.55
CA TRP A 71 1.68 -9.32 -6.67
C TRP A 71 1.61 -8.64 -8.03
N ASN A 72 0.38 -8.53 -8.54
CA ASN A 72 0.03 -7.69 -9.67
C ASN A 72 -0.74 -6.47 -9.17
N LEU A 73 -0.19 -5.27 -9.39
CA LEU A 73 -0.79 -4.01 -8.97
C LEU A 73 -1.34 -3.29 -10.18
N THR A 74 -2.65 -3.02 -10.18
CA THR A 74 -3.33 -2.38 -11.33
C THR A 74 -4.14 -1.15 -10.95
N LEU A 75 -4.36 -0.91 -9.65
CA LEU A 75 -5.24 0.17 -9.18
C LEU A 75 -4.51 1.51 -9.06
N SER A 76 -3.64 1.66 -8.08
CA SER A 76 -2.90 2.91 -7.80
C SER A 76 -1.59 3.01 -8.56
N ALA A 77 -1.02 1.87 -8.92
CA ALA A 77 0.15 1.75 -9.78
C ALA A 77 -0.11 0.63 -10.80
N ASN A 78 0.59 0.66 -11.93
CA ASN A 78 0.69 -0.47 -12.83
C ASN A 78 2.08 -1.09 -12.65
N ALA A 79 2.16 -2.13 -11.81
CA ALA A 79 3.44 -2.72 -11.42
C ALA A 79 3.31 -4.21 -11.12
N ILE A 80 4.41 -4.93 -11.27
CA ILE A 80 4.58 -6.33 -10.89
C ILE A 80 5.57 -6.37 -9.73
N SER A 81 5.17 -6.93 -8.59
CA SER A 81 6.09 -7.29 -7.50
C SER A 81 6.54 -8.72 -7.70
N ALA A 82 7.84 -8.95 -7.76
CA ALA A 82 8.41 -10.26 -8.04
C ALA A 82 9.71 -10.51 -7.27
N ASN A 83 10.00 -11.78 -6.98
CA ASN A 83 11.31 -12.19 -6.48
C ASN A 83 12.25 -12.45 -7.67
N VAL A 84 13.41 -11.86 -7.66
CA VAL A 84 14.38 -11.95 -8.74
C VAL A 84 15.80 -11.80 -8.20
N ALA A 85 16.80 -12.41 -8.86
CA ALA A 85 18.19 -12.22 -8.50
C ALA A 85 18.60 -10.75 -8.64
N TYR A 86 19.28 -10.19 -7.64
CA TYR A 86 19.70 -8.77 -7.61
C TYR A 86 20.42 -8.34 -8.89
N GLY A 87 21.36 -9.15 -9.38
CA GLY A 87 22.11 -8.88 -10.61
C GLY A 87 21.26 -8.82 -11.88
N LYS A 88 19.97 -9.20 -11.83
CA LYS A 88 19.05 -9.14 -12.98
C LYS A 88 18.25 -7.83 -13.04
N LEU A 89 18.28 -7.01 -12.00
CA LEU A 89 17.49 -5.80 -11.92
C LEU A 89 17.79 -4.82 -13.06
N GLU A 90 19.06 -4.67 -13.41
CA GLU A 90 19.45 -3.76 -14.49
C GLU A 90 19.01 -4.26 -15.87
N GLU A 91 19.13 -5.56 -16.14
CA GLU A 91 18.61 -6.17 -17.37
C GLU A 91 17.09 -5.98 -17.49
N ILE A 92 16.36 -6.18 -16.40
CA ILE A 92 14.89 -6.00 -16.35
C ILE A 92 14.52 -4.54 -16.61
N ARG A 93 15.28 -3.59 -16.08
CA ARG A 93 15.06 -2.14 -16.28
C ARG A 93 15.13 -1.75 -17.74
N GLN A 94 15.91 -2.47 -18.55
CA GLN A 94 16.08 -2.22 -19.99
C GLN A 94 15.01 -2.92 -20.86
N VAL A 95 14.11 -3.70 -20.29
CA VAL A 95 13.03 -4.37 -21.05
C VAL A 95 12.02 -3.32 -21.55
N PRO A 96 11.72 -3.27 -22.86
CA PRO A 96 10.76 -2.31 -23.40
C PRO A 96 9.39 -2.44 -22.76
N GLY A 97 8.88 -1.32 -22.24
CA GLY A 97 7.62 -1.24 -21.50
C GLY A 97 7.79 -1.24 -19.96
N VAL A 98 9.01 -1.44 -19.47
CA VAL A 98 9.38 -1.21 -18.07
C VAL A 98 9.76 0.26 -17.90
N LYS A 99 9.11 0.95 -16.99
CA LYS A 99 9.36 2.36 -16.67
C LYS A 99 10.45 2.51 -15.60
N ALA A 100 10.41 1.66 -14.59
CA ALA A 100 11.36 1.67 -13.47
C ALA A 100 11.35 0.34 -12.72
N VAL A 101 12.45 0.04 -12.03
CA VAL A 101 12.56 -1.11 -11.13
C VAL A 101 13.09 -0.60 -9.79
N TYR A 102 12.34 -0.87 -8.72
CA TYR A 102 12.68 -0.50 -7.36
C TYR A 102 12.85 -1.75 -6.51
N LEU A 103 13.81 -1.73 -5.59
CA LEU A 103 13.86 -2.70 -4.51
C LEU A 103 12.74 -2.42 -3.51
N GLU A 104 12.01 -3.45 -3.13
CA GLU A 104 11.07 -3.34 -2.01
C GLU A 104 11.84 -3.36 -0.69
N THR A 105 11.53 -2.41 0.17
CA THR A 105 12.08 -2.37 1.52
C THR A 105 11.19 -3.20 2.45
N ARG A 106 11.78 -4.17 3.14
CA ARG A 106 11.10 -4.89 4.19
C ARG A 106 11.07 -4.04 5.46
N TYR A 107 9.88 -3.78 5.96
CA TYR A 107 9.68 -3.12 7.25
C TYR A 107 9.40 -4.19 8.31
N GLU A 108 10.13 -4.13 9.41
CA GLU A 108 9.84 -4.95 10.58
C GLU A 108 8.86 -4.20 11.49
N PRO A 109 7.86 -4.90 12.07
CA PRO A 109 6.96 -4.28 13.03
C PRO A 109 7.73 -3.71 14.22
N MET A 110 7.38 -2.49 14.65
CA MET A 110 7.93 -1.96 15.89
C MET A 110 7.32 -2.70 17.09
N THR A 111 8.13 -3.52 17.76
CA THR A 111 7.69 -4.39 18.85
C THR A 111 7.68 -3.73 20.23
N GLN A 112 8.06 -2.45 20.33
CA GLN A 112 8.02 -1.70 21.59
C GLN A 112 7.19 -0.45 21.44
N ALA A 113 6.10 -0.39 22.19
CA ALA A 113 5.40 0.85 22.45
C ALA A 113 4.89 0.87 23.89
N ASP A 114 5.65 1.52 24.73
CA ASP A 114 5.12 2.08 25.97
C ASP A 114 4.49 3.43 25.60
N THR A 115 3.33 3.40 24.94
CA THR A 115 2.62 4.60 24.52
C THR A 115 1.50 4.89 25.47
N SER A 116 1.69 5.90 26.33
CA SER A 116 0.61 6.52 27.07
C SER A 116 -0.23 7.38 26.11
N ASN A 117 -1.34 6.85 25.64
CA ASN A 117 -2.30 7.57 24.79
C ASN A 117 -2.82 8.88 25.45
N VAL A 118 -2.85 8.91 26.78
CA VAL A 118 -3.25 10.10 27.56
C VAL A 118 -2.27 11.25 27.35
N VAL A 119 -0.96 10.94 27.39
CA VAL A 119 0.09 11.95 27.16
C VAL A 119 0.09 12.42 25.72
N ALA A 120 -0.09 11.52 24.76
CA ALA A 120 -0.16 11.86 23.35
C ALA A 120 -1.33 12.80 23.03
N GLN A 121 -2.52 12.57 23.60
CA GLN A 121 -3.67 13.46 23.41
C GLN A 121 -3.43 14.86 23.98
N GLN A 122 -2.75 14.97 25.12
CA GLN A 122 -2.40 16.25 25.72
C GLN A 122 -1.35 16.99 24.89
N MET A 123 -0.32 16.30 24.43
CA MET A 123 0.78 16.88 23.63
C MET A 123 0.31 17.38 22.25
N THR A 124 -0.63 16.67 21.63
CA THR A 124 -1.17 17.05 20.31
C THR A 124 -2.29 18.09 20.38
N GLY A 125 -2.79 18.40 21.58
CA GLY A 125 -3.94 19.29 21.77
C GLY A 125 -5.28 18.69 21.30
N ALA A 126 -5.34 17.38 20.99
CA ALA A 126 -6.55 16.74 20.52
C ALA A 126 -7.71 16.82 21.52
N ALA A 127 -7.40 16.73 22.81
CA ALA A 127 -8.38 16.89 23.87
C ALA A 127 -9.02 18.29 23.87
N SER A 128 -8.23 19.35 23.69
CA SER A 128 -8.73 20.73 23.61
C SER A 128 -9.64 20.92 22.39
N VAL A 129 -9.24 20.39 21.22
CA VAL A 129 -10.07 20.47 20.00
C VAL A 129 -11.42 19.77 20.19
N GLN A 130 -11.45 18.62 20.86
CA GLN A 130 -12.69 17.93 21.17
C GLN A 130 -13.57 18.72 22.14
N GLN A 131 -12.96 19.30 23.21
CA GLN A 131 -13.68 20.03 24.21
C GLN A 131 -14.16 21.39 23.73
N ASP A 132 -13.32 22.15 23.06
CA ASP A 132 -13.59 23.55 22.70
C ASP A 132 -14.38 23.68 21.41
N ALA A 133 -14.07 22.83 20.41
CA ALA A 133 -14.67 22.88 19.07
C ALA A 133 -15.75 21.81 18.84
N GLY A 134 -15.87 20.81 19.72
CA GLY A 134 -16.86 19.73 19.59
C GLY A 134 -16.60 18.75 18.45
N TYR A 135 -15.44 18.79 17.83
CA TYR A 135 -15.08 17.86 16.75
C TYR A 135 -14.71 16.49 17.34
N THR A 136 -15.49 15.48 17.03
CA THR A 136 -15.29 14.09 17.50
C THR A 136 -14.78 13.16 16.41
N GLY A 137 -14.65 13.65 15.18
CA GLY A 137 -14.35 12.82 14.01
C GLY A 137 -15.53 12.00 13.51
N ALA A 138 -16.73 12.21 14.04
CA ALA A 138 -17.92 11.48 13.59
C ALA A 138 -18.14 11.66 12.07
N GLY A 139 -18.31 10.54 11.35
CA GLY A 139 -18.45 10.53 9.90
C GLY A 139 -17.12 10.53 9.12
N SER A 140 -15.98 10.71 9.79
CA SER A 140 -14.67 10.57 9.15
C SER A 140 -14.33 9.10 8.91
N ARG A 141 -13.63 8.82 7.80
CA ARG A 141 -13.10 7.49 7.48
C ARG A 141 -11.59 7.59 7.46
N ILE A 142 -10.93 6.76 8.26
CA ILE A 142 -9.46 6.70 8.34
C ILE A 142 -9.04 5.29 7.93
N ALA A 143 -8.13 5.19 6.96
CA ALA A 143 -7.48 3.93 6.62
C ALA A 143 -6.17 3.85 7.41
N VAL A 144 -6.01 2.78 8.18
CA VAL A 144 -4.76 2.47 8.89
C VAL A 144 -4.10 1.32 8.13
N VAL A 145 -2.91 1.59 7.59
CA VAL A 145 -2.09 0.59 6.90
C VAL A 145 -1.04 0.13 7.91
N ASP A 146 -1.25 -1.06 8.44
CA ASP A 146 -0.44 -1.62 9.53
C ASP A 146 -0.35 -3.14 9.38
N THR A 147 0.40 -3.80 10.24
CA THR A 147 0.53 -5.28 10.31
C THR A 147 -0.70 -5.96 10.92
N GLY A 148 -1.59 -5.19 11.50
CA GLY A 148 -2.86 -5.62 12.09
C GLY A 148 -3.35 -4.67 13.18
N THR A 149 -4.55 -4.94 13.66
CA THR A 149 -5.17 -4.21 14.77
C THR A 149 -5.61 -5.22 15.83
N ASP A 150 -5.19 -5.00 17.06
CA ASP A 150 -5.69 -5.78 18.21
C ASP A 150 -7.12 -5.32 18.52
N THR A 151 -8.10 -6.02 17.93
CA THR A 151 -9.52 -5.73 18.12
C THR A 151 -10.04 -6.11 19.49
N ASP A 152 -9.30 -6.93 20.25
CA ASP A 152 -9.66 -7.34 21.60
C ASP A 152 -9.16 -6.37 22.67
N HIS A 153 -8.38 -5.36 22.26
CA HIS A 153 -7.91 -4.33 23.16
C HIS A 153 -9.09 -3.57 23.78
N GLN A 154 -9.02 -3.31 25.09
CA GLN A 154 -10.10 -2.68 25.85
C GLN A 154 -10.56 -1.31 25.31
N SER A 155 -9.74 -0.63 24.52
CA SER A 155 -10.11 0.64 23.84
C SER A 155 -11.20 0.45 22.77
N PHE A 156 -11.40 -0.79 22.28
CA PHE A 156 -12.46 -1.16 21.33
C PHE A 156 -13.64 -1.85 22.01
N SER A 157 -13.69 -1.88 23.35
CA SER A 157 -14.77 -2.54 24.06
C SER A 157 -16.11 -1.81 23.86
N SER A 158 -17.21 -2.57 23.91
CA SER A 158 -18.58 -2.01 23.85
C SER A 158 -18.83 -0.98 24.94
N ALA A 159 -18.25 -1.18 26.12
CA ALA A 159 -18.34 -0.25 27.24
C ALA A 159 -17.69 1.12 26.93
N ALA A 160 -16.54 1.11 26.25
CA ALA A 160 -15.89 2.35 25.80
C ALA A 160 -16.74 3.07 24.75
N TRP A 161 -17.37 2.33 23.85
CA TRP A 161 -18.29 2.86 22.84
C TRP A 161 -19.53 3.46 23.48
N GLU A 162 -20.20 2.73 24.38
CA GLU A 162 -21.38 3.21 25.10
C GLU A 162 -21.07 4.45 25.92
N TYR A 163 -19.92 4.50 26.59
CA TYR A 163 -19.46 5.69 27.30
C TYR A 163 -19.31 6.89 26.38
N SER A 164 -18.70 6.69 25.20
CA SER A 164 -18.55 7.76 24.21
C SER A 164 -19.90 8.31 23.70
N LEU A 165 -20.90 7.43 23.52
CA LEU A 165 -22.26 7.82 23.14
C LEU A 165 -22.95 8.61 24.21
N LYS A 166 -22.80 8.25 25.51
CA LYS A 166 -23.34 9.02 26.65
C LYS A 166 -22.75 10.41 26.69
N LEU A 167 -21.44 10.56 26.56
CA LEU A 167 -20.78 11.87 26.51
C LEU A 167 -21.29 12.75 25.38
N GLN A 168 -21.58 12.14 24.19
CA GLN A 168 -22.14 12.89 23.07
C GLN A 168 -23.59 13.32 23.30
N ALA A 169 -24.39 12.52 24.00
CA ALA A 169 -25.78 12.85 24.33
C ALA A 169 -25.86 14.00 25.36
N GLU A 170 -25.00 13.97 26.39
CA GLU A 170 -24.92 15.02 27.42
C GLU A 170 -24.48 16.37 26.84
N LYS A 171 -23.68 16.40 25.78
CA LYS A 171 -23.24 17.64 25.11
C LYS A 171 -24.29 18.26 24.18
N LYS A 172 -25.36 17.53 23.85
CA LYS A 172 -26.44 18.00 22.97
C LYS A 172 -27.65 18.54 23.71
N GLY A 173 -27.68 18.45 25.02
CA GLY A 173 -28.68 19.06 25.92
C GLY A 173 -28.18 20.37 26.48
#